data_2d5d51f37b4011010e88144facd40833
#
_entry.id   2d5d51f37b4011010e88144facd40833
#
_cell.length_a   1.000
_cell.length_b   1.000
_cell.length_c   1.000
_cell.angle_alpha   90.00
_cell.angle_beta   90.00
_cell.angle_gamma   90.00
#
_symmetry.space_group_name_H-M   'P 1'
#
loop_
_entity.id
_entity.type
_entity.pdbx_description
1 polymer ?
#
loop_
_entity_poly.entity_id
_entity_poly.type
_entity_poly.pdbx_seq_one_letter_code
_entity_poly.pdbx_strand_id
1 'polypeptide(L)'
;MSSGVTQARVLLVEDDLALAAIVAKHLRARGHDTRVAESAEVAMELVASGYRPTIVLLDINLPGDSGWSFLRSGVLDAAGSPPVFVVSATTVPPSKLREFGCAGYLPKPFAVPTLIEIVERHNSEAEEGPGGMSAPGGFDAL
;
A
#
# COMPACT_ATOMS: atom_id res chain seq x y z
N MET A 1 16.77 -19.01 9.29
CA MET A 1 16.71 -18.62 8.33
C MET A 1 15.47 -18.22 7.99
N SER A 2 15.36 -17.49 7.37
CA SER A 2 14.19 -16.98 7.14
C SER A 2 13.31 -17.87 6.47
N SER A 3 12.08 -17.68 6.56
CA SER A 3 11.13 -18.51 5.92
C SER A 3 10.96 -18.14 4.48
N GLY A 4 11.75 -17.32 3.96
CA GLY A 4 11.54 -16.87 2.62
C GLY A 4 10.73 -15.61 2.52
N VAL A 5 10.24 -15.10 3.62
CA VAL A 5 9.50 -13.86 3.63
C VAL A 5 10.46 -12.72 3.88
N THR A 6 10.54 -11.79 2.96
CA THR A 6 11.39 -10.63 3.13
C THR A 6 10.63 -9.54 3.85
N GLN A 7 11.30 -8.82 4.71
CA GLN A 7 10.65 -7.76 5.46
C GLN A 7 10.18 -6.66 4.53
N ALA A 8 8.92 -6.30 4.66
CA ALA A 8 8.37 -5.17 3.93
C ALA A 8 8.39 -3.93 4.81
N ARG A 9 8.40 -2.79 4.19
CA ARG A 9 8.15 -1.52 4.86
C ARG A 9 6.80 -1.05 4.32
N VAL A 10 5.78 -1.18 5.13
CA VAL A 10 4.40 -0.93 4.72
C VAL A 10 3.94 0.44 5.18
N LEU A 11 3.48 1.25 4.27
CA LEU A 11 2.80 2.49 4.63
C LEU A 11 1.31 2.22 4.52
N LEU A 12 0.62 2.28 5.63
CA LEU A 12 -0.81 2.03 5.68
C LEU A 12 -1.52 3.35 5.92
N VAL A 13 -2.24 3.83 4.91
CA VAL A 13 -2.94 5.11 4.99
C VAL A 13 -4.42 4.79 5.22
N GLU A 14 -4.87 5.00 6.43
CA GLU A 14 -6.19 4.57 6.86
C GLU A 14 -6.67 5.41 8.04
N ASP A 15 -7.83 6.03 7.91
CA ASP A 15 -8.34 6.87 8.98
C ASP A 15 -9.12 6.10 10.04
N ASP A 16 -9.56 4.89 9.75
CA ASP A 16 -10.20 4.05 10.76
C ASP A 16 -9.07 3.45 11.60
N LEU A 17 -8.80 4.07 12.73
CA LEU A 17 -7.66 3.67 13.53
C LEU A 17 -7.80 2.29 14.16
N ALA A 18 -9.02 1.84 14.42
CA ALA A 18 -9.22 0.49 14.93
C ALA A 18 -8.82 -0.53 13.88
N LEU A 19 -9.24 -0.31 12.63
CA LEU A 19 -8.87 -1.21 11.55
C LEU A 19 -7.36 -1.14 11.30
N ALA A 20 -6.81 0.06 11.30
CA ALA A 20 -5.37 0.22 11.07
C ALA A 20 -4.57 -0.50 12.14
N ALA A 21 -5.00 -0.44 13.39
CA ALA A 21 -4.31 -1.11 14.48
C ALA A 21 -4.31 -2.63 14.30
N ILE A 22 -5.43 -3.17 13.88
CA ILE A 22 -5.52 -4.61 13.66
C ILE A 22 -4.59 -5.04 12.53
N VAL A 23 -4.64 -4.32 11.42
CA VAL A 23 -3.80 -4.66 10.28
C VAL A 23 -2.32 -4.52 10.63
N ALA A 24 -1.96 -3.42 11.29
CA ALA A 24 -0.57 -3.19 11.66
C ALA A 24 -0.07 -4.26 12.61
N LYS A 25 -0.91 -4.67 13.56
CA LYS A 25 -0.51 -5.70 14.50
C LYS A 25 -0.17 -7.00 13.79
N HIS A 26 -0.99 -7.39 12.84
CA HIS A 26 -0.76 -8.63 12.12
C HIS A 26 0.47 -8.54 11.20
N LEU A 27 0.67 -7.40 10.55
CA LEU A 27 1.83 -7.23 9.71
C LEU A 27 3.11 -7.22 10.53
N ARG A 28 3.10 -6.53 11.66
CA ARG A 28 4.28 -6.47 12.53
C ARG A 28 4.59 -7.83 13.13
N ALA A 29 3.56 -8.62 13.43
CA ALA A 29 3.79 -9.96 13.95
C ALA A 29 4.49 -10.85 12.94
N ARG A 30 4.40 -10.53 11.67
CA ARG A 30 5.11 -11.28 10.65
C ARG A 30 6.45 -10.64 10.28
N GLY A 31 6.87 -9.64 11.04
CA GLY A 31 8.20 -9.05 10.86
C GLY A 31 8.24 -7.85 9.92
N HIS A 32 7.10 -7.35 9.49
CA HIS A 32 7.09 -6.21 8.57
C HIS A 32 7.04 -4.90 9.33
N ASP A 33 7.84 -3.94 8.89
CA ASP A 33 7.79 -2.60 9.47
C ASP A 33 6.54 -1.93 8.92
N THR A 34 5.68 -1.46 9.79
CA THR A 34 4.40 -0.89 9.37
C THR A 34 4.23 0.47 10.02
N ARG A 35 4.02 1.48 9.17
CA ARG A 35 3.74 2.82 9.64
C ARG A 35 2.33 3.18 9.23
N VAL A 36 1.57 3.72 10.17
CA VAL A 36 0.17 4.10 9.93
C VAL A 36 0.10 5.60 9.77
N ALA A 37 -0.57 6.05 8.71
CA ALA A 37 -0.87 7.46 8.51
C ALA A 37 -2.37 7.60 8.47
N GLU A 38 -2.93 8.46 9.31
CA GLU A 38 -4.38 8.58 9.40
C GLU A 38 -4.97 9.53 8.39
N SER A 39 -4.15 10.18 7.61
CA SER A 39 -4.62 11.11 6.58
C SER A 39 -3.61 11.18 5.46
N ALA A 40 -4.03 11.76 4.34
CA ALA A 40 -3.13 11.97 3.22
C ALA A 40 -1.97 12.88 3.62
N GLU A 41 -2.27 13.89 4.42
CA GLU A 41 -1.25 14.84 4.84
C GLU A 41 -0.17 14.17 5.70
N VAL A 42 -0.58 13.32 6.63
CA VAL A 42 0.37 12.62 7.46
C VAL A 42 1.21 11.67 6.62
N ALA A 43 0.57 11.01 5.64
CA ALA A 43 1.30 10.12 4.76
C ALA A 43 2.34 10.87 3.94
N MET A 44 1.98 12.05 3.43
CA MET A 44 2.92 12.85 2.67
C MET A 44 4.10 13.29 3.52
N GLU A 45 3.84 13.67 4.78
CA GLU A 45 4.91 14.08 5.68
C GLU A 45 5.86 12.93 5.98
N LEU A 46 5.31 11.74 6.19
CA LEU A 46 6.13 10.59 6.50
C LEU A 46 7.10 10.30 5.35
N VAL A 47 6.59 10.28 4.14
CA VAL A 47 7.42 9.97 2.99
C VAL A 47 8.41 11.09 2.73
N ALA A 48 7.95 12.34 2.86
CA ALA A 48 8.84 13.48 2.63
C ALA A 48 9.96 13.54 3.64
N SER A 49 9.73 13.01 4.85
CA SER A 49 10.76 13.04 5.88
C SER A 49 11.75 11.89 5.74
N GLY A 50 11.56 11.03 4.78
CA GLY A 50 12.56 10.00 4.50
C GLY A 50 12.10 8.57 4.61
N TYR A 51 10.86 8.32 5.01
CA TYR A 51 10.39 6.95 5.07
C TYR A 51 10.26 6.41 3.64
N ARG A 52 10.80 5.23 3.42
CA ARG A 52 10.80 4.63 2.08
C ARG A 52 10.03 3.33 2.10
N PRO A 53 8.71 3.40 1.89
CA PRO A 53 7.91 2.17 1.90
C PRO A 53 8.22 1.30 0.70
N THR A 54 8.10 -0.01 0.89
CA THR A 54 8.22 -0.95 -0.20
C THR A 54 6.83 -1.30 -0.76
N ILE A 55 5.79 -0.96 -0.02
CA ILE A 55 4.42 -1.12 -0.51
C ILE A 55 3.53 -0.14 0.25
N VAL A 56 2.52 0.38 -0.43
CA VAL A 56 1.58 1.32 0.16
C VAL A 56 0.18 0.72 0.08
N LEU A 57 -0.53 0.71 1.21
CA LEU A 57 -1.93 0.31 1.26
C LEU A 57 -2.71 1.58 1.53
N LEU A 58 -3.54 1.99 0.58
CA LEU A 58 -4.12 3.33 0.58
C LEU A 58 -5.64 3.30 0.55
N ASP A 59 -6.25 3.80 1.61
CA ASP A 59 -7.69 4.01 1.60
C ASP A 59 -7.95 5.27 0.79
N ILE A 60 -8.86 5.16 -0.15
CA ILE A 60 -9.20 6.30 -0.99
C ILE A 60 -10.15 7.25 -0.28
N ASN A 61 -10.99 6.73 0.60
CA ASN A 61 -12.01 7.54 1.24
C ASN A 61 -11.54 8.12 2.55
N LEU A 62 -10.60 9.05 2.47
CA LEU A 62 -10.06 9.70 3.65
C LEU A 62 -10.76 11.02 3.89
N PRO A 63 -10.87 11.45 5.14
CA PRO A 63 -11.46 12.76 5.41
C PRO A 63 -10.54 13.85 4.91
N GLY A 64 -11.10 14.93 4.45
CA GLY A 64 -10.30 16.02 3.90
C GLY A 64 -9.78 15.63 2.53
N ASP A 65 -8.48 15.56 2.39
CA ASP A 65 -7.89 15.18 1.12
C ASP A 65 -8.06 13.70 0.90
N SER A 66 -8.44 13.32 -0.29
CA SER A 66 -8.65 11.92 -0.60
C SER A 66 -7.33 11.21 -0.83
N GLY A 67 -7.39 9.89 -0.90
CA GLY A 67 -6.20 9.12 -1.25
C GLY A 67 -5.67 9.47 -2.63
N TRP A 68 -6.54 9.92 -3.53
CA TRP A 68 -6.06 10.34 -4.86
C TRP A 68 -5.16 11.57 -4.75
N SER A 69 -5.45 12.48 -3.80
CA SER A 69 -4.59 13.64 -3.58
C SER A 69 -3.19 13.22 -3.17
N PHE A 70 -3.11 12.20 -2.33
CA PHE A 70 -1.82 11.68 -1.92
C PHE A 70 -1.05 11.19 -3.14
N LEU A 71 -1.70 10.47 -4.03
CA LEU A 71 -1.03 9.96 -5.23
C LEU A 71 -0.65 11.08 -6.20
N ARG A 72 -1.52 12.11 -6.32
CA ARG A 72 -1.21 13.22 -7.21
C ARG A 72 -0.04 14.05 -6.72
N SER A 73 0.25 14.01 -5.43
CA SER A 73 1.31 14.83 -4.89
C SER A 73 2.69 14.49 -5.45
N GLY A 74 2.84 13.27 -5.95
CA GLY A 74 4.13 12.86 -6.49
C GLY A 74 5.14 12.46 -5.44
N VAL A 75 4.76 12.46 -4.16
CA VAL A 75 5.72 12.18 -3.10
C VAL A 75 6.27 10.76 -3.22
N LEU A 76 5.47 9.82 -3.72
CA LEU A 76 5.94 8.45 -3.86
C LEU A 76 6.94 8.29 -5.01
N ASP A 77 6.84 9.12 -6.02
CA ASP A 77 7.80 9.04 -7.12
C ASP A 77 9.20 9.33 -6.62
N ALA A 78 9.34 10.29 -5.75
CA ALA A 78 10.64 10.62 -5.19
C ALA A 78 11.12 9.54 -4.23
N ALA A 79 10.24 8.69 -3.78
CA ALA A 79 10.55 7.64 -2.82
C ALA A 79 10.73 6.28 -3.49
N GLY A 80 10.85 6.23 -4.80
CA GLY A 80 11.11 4.96 -5.48
C GLY A 80 9.89 4.33 -6.10
N SER A 81 8.78 5.04 -6.14
CA SER A 81 7.55 4.56 -6.77
C SER A 81 7.13 3.16 -6.30
N PRO A 82 6.94 2.98 -5.01
CA PRO A 82 6.53 1.65 -4.53
C PRO A 82 5.14 1.29 -5.04
N PRO A 83 4.83 0.01 -5.13
CA PRO A 83 3.49 -0.40 -5.55
C PRO A 83 2.43 0.09 -4.55
N VAL A 84 1.30 0.50 -5.09
CA VAL A 84 0.18 1.00 -4.30
C VAL A 84 -1.02 0.09 -4.50
N PHE A 85 -1.57 -0.41 -3.40
CA PHE A 85 -2.83 -1.13 -3.43
C PHE A 85 -3.89 -0.24 -2.80
N VAL A 86 -4.94 0.00 -3.56
CA VAL A 86 -6.06 0.80 -3.08
C VAL A 86 -6.99 -0.08 -2.27
N VAL A 87 -7.41 0.39 -1.12
CA VAL A 87 -8.36 -0.33 -0.27
C VAL A 87 -9.57 0.59 -0.11
N SER A 88 -10.75 0.10 -0.40
CA SER A 88 -11.90 1.00 -0.37
C SER A 88 -13.21 0.26 -0.15
N ALA A 89 -14.13 0.89 0.58
CA ALA A 89 -15.48 0.39 0.76
C ALA A 89 -16.36 0.76 -0.43
N THR A 90 -15.92 1.69 -1.26
CA THR A 90 -16.69 2.09 -2.43
C THR A 90 -16.06 1.53 -3.68
N THR A 91 -16.84 1.46 -4.74
CA THR A 91 -16.33 0.95 -6.00
C THR A 91 -15.29 1.89 -6.57
N VAL A 92 -14.20 1.35 -7.05
CA VAL A 92 -13.14 2.12 -7.68
C VAL A 92 -13.06 1.71 -9.14
N PRO A 93 -13.26 2.63 -10.08
CA PRO A 93 -13.21 2.25 -11.49
C PRO A 93 -11.82 1.78 -11.89
N PRO A 94 -11.73 0.74 -12.71
CA PRO A 94 -10.41 0.30 -13.17
C PRO A 94 -9.62 1.38 -13.90
N SER A 95 -10.32 2.30 -14.56
CA SER A 95 -9.62 3.39 -15.24
C SER A 95 -8.86 4.27 -14.27
N LYS A 96 -9.41 4.46 -13.06
CA LYS A 96 -8.72 5.25 -12.06
C LYS A 96 -7.48 4.54 -11.56
N LEU A 97 -7.59 3.25 -11.36
CA LEU A 97 -6.44 2.47 -10.92
C LEU A 97 -5.31 2.55 -11.95
N ARG A 98 -5.67 2.47 -13.22
CA ARG A 98 -4.68 2.58 -14.29
C ARG A 98 -4.11 3.99 -14.38
N GLU A 99 -4.97 4.99 -14.24
CA GLU A 99 -4.53 6.37 -14.33
C GLU A 99 -3.41 6.66 -13.34
N PHE A 100 -3.52 6.13 -12.14
CA PHE A 100 -2.55 6.38 -11.09
C PHE A 100 -1.50 5.28 -10.97
N GLY A 101 -1.54 4.29 -11.84
CA GLY A 101 -0.56 3.23 -11.82
C GLY A 101 -0.61 2.34 -10.60
N CYS A 102 -1.80 2.16 -10.04
CA CYS A 102 -1.94 1.35 -8.84
C CYS A 102 -1.75 -0.12 -9.17
N ALA A 103 -1.18 -0.86 -8.24
CA ALA A 103 -0.90 -2.27 -8.45
C ALA A 103 -2.13 -3.15 -8.28
N GLY A 104 -3.10 -2.70 -7.52
CA GLY A 104 -4.31 -3.48 -7.34
C GLY A 104 -5.31 -2.81 -6.43
N TYR A 105 -6.37 -3.52 -6.14
CA TYR A 105 -7.49 -2.99 -5.39
C TYR A 105 -8.04 -4.09 -4.48
N LEU A 106 -8.30 -3.74 -3.23
CA LEU A 106 -8.87 -4.67 -2.27
C LEU A 106 -10.13 -4.03 -1.68
N PRO A 107 -11.30 -4.60 -1.95
CA PRO A 107 -12.54 -4.01 -1.41
C PRO A 107 -12.67 -4.29 0.09
N LYS A 108 -13.30 -3.36 0.79
CA LYS A 108 -13.64 -3.54 2.19
C LYS A 108 -15.07 -4.09 2.27
N PRO A 109 -15.34 -4.97 3.20
CA PRO A 109 -14.42 -5.51 4.18
C PRO A 109 -13.55 -6.60 3.56
N PHE A 110 -12.35 -6.77 4.10
CA PHE A 110 -11.44 -7.77 3.58
C PHE A 110 -10.99 -8.66 4.73
N ALA A 111 -10.46 -9.82 4.39
CA ALA A 111 -9.87 -10.69 5.39
C ALA A 111 -8.42 -10.28 5.59
N VAL A 112 -7.98 -10.18 6.83
CA VAL A 112 -6.61 -9.77 7.11
C VAL A 112 -5.59 -10.70 6.44
N PRO A 113 -5.80 -12.02 6.44
CA PRO A 113 -4.82 -12.88 5.74
C PRO A 113 -4.67 -12.56 4.26
N THR A 114 -5.75 -12.14 3.61
CA THR A 114 -5.67 -11.73 2.20
C THR A 114 -4.76 -10.53 2.03
N LEU A 115 -4.90 -9.55 2.92
CA LEU A 115 -4.08 -8.36 2.84
C LEU A 115 -2.61 -8.70 3.10
N ILE A 116 -2.35 -9.57 4.06
CA ILE A 116 -0.98 -9.98 4.34
C ILE A 116 -0.37 -10.69 3.14
N GLU A 117 -1.15 -11.54 2.50
CA GLU A 117 -0.67 -12.24 1.32
C GLU A 117 -0.28 -11.27 0.20
N ILE A 118 -1.09 -10.23 0.01
CA ILE A 118 -0.79 -9.21 -0.98
C ILE A 118 0.55 -8.54 -0.66
N VAL A 119 0.73 -8.17 0.59
CA VAL A 119 1.95 -7.48 1.00
C VAL A 119 3.16 -8.38 0.73
N GLU A 120 3.08 -9.62 1.12
CA GLU A 120 4.24 -10.49 1.01
C GLU A 120 4.55 -10.86 -0.42
N ARG A 121 3.52 -11.03 -1.23
CA ARG A 121 3.74 -11.34 -2.63
C ARG A 121 4.38 -10.17 -3.37
N HIS A 122 3.88 -8.97 -3.15
CA HIS A 122 4.41 -7.83 -3.89
C HIS A 122 5.74 -7.36 -3.35
N ASN A 123 5.97 -7.53 -2.08
CA ASN A 123 7.26 -7.18 -1.53
C ASN A 123 8.34 -8.10 -2.10
N SER A 124 8.03 -9.36 -2.26
CA SER A 124 8.97 -10.28 -2.87
C SER A 124 9.28 -9.88 -4.30
N GLU A 125 8.28 -9.46 -5.05
CA GLU A 125 8.50 -9.01 -6.40
C GLU A 125 9.41 -7.79 -6.44
N ALA A 126 9.22 -6.87 -5.53
CA ALA A 126 10.06 -5.70 -5.46
C ALA A 126 11.50 -6.07 -5.14
N GLU A 127 11.67 -7.09 -4.33
CA GLU A 127 13.00 -7.53 -3.99
C GLU A 127 13.73 -8.16 -5.14
N GLU A 128 13.03 -8.65 -6.11
CA GLU A 128 13.70 -9.24 -7.23
C GLU A 128 14.35 -8.20 -8.11
N GLY A 129 14.11 -6.98 -7.86
CA GLY A 129 14.80 -5.93 -8.53
C GLY A 129 14.28 -5.66 -9.90
N PRO A 130 14.98 -4.81 -10.56
CA PRO A 130 14.47 -4.29 -11.78
C PRO A 130 14.29 -5.26 -12.84
N GLY A 131 14.96 -6.30 -12.82
CA GLY A 131 14.81 -7.15 -13.87
C GLY A 131 13.53 -7.80 -13.91
N GLY A 132 12.91 -7.72 -12.95
CA GLY A 132 11.78 -8.40 -12.87
C GLY A 132 10.77 -7.93 -13.65
N MET A 133 10.49 -7.94 -14.42
CA MET A 133 9.68 -7.47 -15.12
C MET A 133 8.46 -7.71 -14.97
N SER A 134 7.97 -7.23 -14.41
CA SER A 134 6.79 -7.35 -14.13
C SER A 134 5.84 -7.39 -15.09
N ALA A 135 4.84 -7.93 -14.93
CA ALA A 135 3.84 -8.02 -15.79
C ALA A 135 3.13 -6.87 -15.89
N PRO A 136 3.33 -6.24 -16.80
CA PRO A 136 2.77 -5.05 -16.86
C PRO A 136 1.38 -5.06 -17.08
N GLY A 137 0.75 -4.19 -16.81
CA GLY A 137 -0.56 -3.92 -17.12
C GLY A 137 -1.53 -4.66 -16.39
N GLY A 138 -1.14 -5.55 -15.72
CA GLY A 138 -2.14 -6.25 -15.09
C GLY A 138 -2.26 -5.83 -13.71
N PHE A 139 -3.34 -5.50 -13.20
CA PHE A 139 -3.46 -5.40 -11.77
C PHE A 139 -4.51 -6.38 -11.37
N ASP A 140 -4.40 -6.88 -10.16
CA ASP A 140 -5.33 -7.84 -9.69
C ASP A 140 -6.40 -7.18 -8.92
N ALA A 141 -7.62 -7.49 -9.28
CA ALA A 141 -8.71 -7.03 -8.46
C ALA A 141 -9.04 -8.20 -7.58
N LEU A 142 -8.91 -8.02 -6.36
CA LEU A 142 -9.20 -9.10 -5.45
C LEU A 142 -10.58 -8.99 -4.82
#